data_4ed4b5a1d4b9931319f9cb798848451c
#
_entry.id   4ed4b5a1d4b9931319f9cb798848451c
#
_cell.length_a   1.000
_cell.length_b   1.000
_cell.length_c   1.000
_cell.angle_alpha   90.00
_cell.angle_beta   90.00
_cell.angle_gamma   90.00
#
_symmetry.space_group_name_H-M   'P 1'
#
loop_
_entity.id
_entity.type
_entity.pdbx_description
1 polymer ?
#
loop_
_entity_poly.entity_id
_entity_poly.type
_entity_poly.pdbx_seq_one_letter_code
_entity_poly.pdbx_strand_id
1 'polypeptide(L)'
;MAASTKSRRAVDYRICDLAPADLGGAIHLLESLRSLPDSTPMETAQFIADVNDGVVVVALAQGAVVGVASARVSGDRAWTQMVALSPQWRRRGIGSALARGLEERLLHLGVRRISALLGPGEVGEQALLNRGFTPKTGMVLYDKHLSFEPSEVRIIDKWGGQILDGDLWDAAAGMEREKDLIDGRIVAPLSDPVLAAQVGLRPPATVLMFGPPGTGKTTFAKAMAGRLGWPFVELLPSKMASSDGGPANELREAFAELGQLDHVVVFIDEFDEIAPARTKQPAGVSIVNQLLKSIPDFRRRPGKLLVCATNFVEAIDPAVMRPGRFDLVLGIGPPDQAALVALWDRALSEMATGKGVKSSVIAAKCSGFTPGDVDLAAQRAAAEAFARARTNGHTPEVSLEDVTVAIERTRASITPTMVEAFAAEVETFERV
;
A
#
# COMPACT_ATOMS: atom_id res chain seq x y z
N MET A 1 -25.75 59.27 38.11
CA MET A 1 -25.41 57.84 38.21
C MET A 1 -24.15 57.59 37.36
N ALA A 2 -23.00 57.42 38.00
CA ALA A 2 -21.71 57.30 37.35
C ALA A 2 -21.52 55.86 36.86
N ALA A 3 -21.28 55.68 35.57
CA ALA A 3 -20.91 54.43 34.96
C ALA A 3 -19.47 54.03 35.36
N SER A 4 -19.35 52.98 36.15
CA SER A 4 -18.10 52.39 36.57
C SER A 4 -17.35 51.78 35.37
N THR A 5 -16.32 52.44 34.90
CA THR A 5 -15.38 51.90 33.92
C THR A 5 -14.51 50.87 34.65
N LYS A 6 -14.84 49.57 34.50
CA LYS A 6 -13.92 48.48 34.95
C LYS A 6 -12.63 48.56 34.18
N SER A 7 -11.59 49.07 34.79
CA SER A 7 -10.21 48.98 34.29
C SER A 7 -9.87 47.52 34.08
N ARG A 8 -9.68 47.11 32.80
CA ARG A 8 -9.04 45.84 32.47
C ARG A 8 -7.59 45.88 33.02
N ARG A 9 -7.32 45.14 34.07
CA ARG A 9 -5.94 44.89 34.52
C ARG A 9 -5.15 44.42 33.32
N ALA A 10 -4.10 45.16 32.96
CA ALA A 10 -3.15 44.76 31.94
C ALA A 10 -2.57 43.40 32.36
N VAL A 11 -2.77 42.41 31.53
CA VAL A 11 -2.18 41.09 31.74
C VAL A 11 -0.72 41.21 31.38
N ASP A 12 0.17 40.97 32.32
CA ASP A 12 1.61 41.05 32.11
C ASP A 12 2.08 39.78 31.40
N TYR A 13 2.40 39.90 30.13
CA TYR A 13 2.96 38.83 29.28
C TYR A 13 3.97 39.45 28.31
N ARG A 14 4.93 38.63 27.89
CA ARG A 14 5.86 39.02 26.80
C ARG A 14 5.91 37.96 25.70
N ILE A 15 6.10 38.41 24.47
CA ILE A 15 6.36 37.55 23.31
C ILE A 15 7.85 37.58 23.03
N CYS A 16 8.47 36.41 22.93
CA CYS A 16 9.89 36.24 22.64
C CYS A 16 10.12 34.97 21.78
N ASP A 17 11.36 34.85 21.28
CA ASP A 17 11.79 33.62 20.61
C ASP A 17 11.87 32.49 21.64
N LEU A 18 11.62 31.27 21.20
CA LEU A 18 11.74 30.10 22.06
C LEU A 18 13.20 29.93 22.50
N ALA A 19 13.46 30.09 23.77
CA ALA A 19 14.75 29.78 24.35
C ALA A 19 14.83 28.28 24.73
N PRO A 20 16.04 27.68 24.76
CA PRO A 20 16.18 26.27 25.18
C PRO A 20 15.59 25.99 26.57
N ALA A 21 15.63 26.95 27.46
CA ALA A 21 15.05 26.83 28.82
C ALA A 21 13.51 26.74 28.80
N ASP A 22 12.86 27.31 27.79
CA ASP A 22 11.40 27.36 27.66
C ASP A 22 10.82 26.14 26.88
N LEU A 23 11.69 25.33 26.27
CA LEU A 23 11.28 24.18 25.44
C LEU A 23 10.42 23.18 26.22
N GLY A 24 10.85 22.81 27.42
CA GLY A 24 10.07 21.91 28.28
C GLY A 24 8.68 22.44 28.61
N GLY A 25 8.56 23.76 28.87
CA GLY A 25 7.30 24.43 29.12
C GLY A 25 6.39 24.46 27.89
N ALA A 26 6.97 24.66 26.71
CA ALA A 26 6.21 24.60 25.43
C ALA A 26 5.66 23.21 25.14
N ILE A 27 6.47 22.16 25.32
CA ILE A 27 6.04 20.77 25.15
C ILE A 27 4.91 20.44 26.14
N HIS A 28 5.08 20.79 27.41
CA HIS A 28 4.05 20.55 28.44
C HIS A 28 2.72 21.25 28.12
N LEU A 29 2.78 22.49 27.60
CA LEU A 29 1.59 23.20 27.12
C LEU A 29 0.89 22.40 26.02
N LEU A 30 1.62 21.93 25.01
CA LEU A 30 1.05 21.18 23.87
C LEU A 30 0.43 19.87 24.32
N GLU A 31 1.08 19.12 25.19
CA GLU A 31 0.55 17.88 25.77
C GLU A 31 -0.75 18.12 26.55
N SER A 32 -0.81 19.21 27.31
CA SER A 32 -2.01 19.58 28.06
C SER A 32 -3.21 19.92 27.15
N LEU A 33 -2.93 20.42 25.95
CA LEU A 33 -3.97 20.75 24.97
C LEU A 33 -4.48 19.53 24.19
N ARG A 34 -3.65 18.49 24.02
CA ARG A 34 -4.06 17.22 23.38
C ARG A 34 -5.26 16.54 24.03
N SER A 35 -5.44 16.74 25.31
CA SER A 35 -6.52 16.13 26.09
C SER A 35 -7.89 16.83 25.91
N LEU A 36 -7.97 17.88 25.10
CA LEU A 36 -9.19 18.66 24.90
C LEU A 36 -9.96 18.18 23.66
N PRO A 37 -11.30 18.05 23.72
CA PRO A 37 -12.13 17.49 22.63
C PRO A 37 -12.05 18.25 21.29
N ASP A 38 -11.71 19.55 21.33
CA ASP A 38 -11.68 20.45 20.17
C ASP A 38 -10.25 20.78 19.70
N SER A 39 -9.25 19.98 20.06
CA SER A 39 -7.87 20.24 19.66
C SER A 39 -7.53 19.50 18.38
N THR A 40 -7.02 20.20 17.38
CA THR A 40 -6.36 19.58 16.23
C THR A 40 -5.23 18.68 16.75
N PRO A 41 -5.11 17.41 16.34
CA PRO A 41 -4.07 16.52 16.82
C PRO A 41 -2.70 17.08 16.39
N MET A 42 -1.99 17.59 17.36
CA MET A 42 -0.69 18.21 17.15
C MET A 42 0.38 17.26 17.67
N GLU A 43 1.21 16.76 16.76
CA GLU A 43 2.28 15.85 17.14
C GLU A 43 3.44 16.61 17.79
N THR A 44 3.86 16.22 18.99
CA THR A 44 5.03 16.77 19.66
C THR A 44 6.30 16.68 18.79
N ALA A 45 6.40 15.62 17.98
CA ALA A 45 7.47 15.43 17.00
C ALA A 45 7.49 16.55 15.94
N GLN A 46 6.31 16.99 15.46
CA GLN A 46 6.19 18.08 14.50
C GLN A 46 6.68 19.40 15.11
N PHE A 47 6.32 19.68 16.37
CA PHE A 47 6.80 20.86 17.06
C PHE A 47 8.32 20.89 17.23
N ILE A 48 8.93 19.74 17.58
CA ILE A 48 10.40 19.63 17.68
C ILE A 48 11.07 19.89 16.32
N ALA A 49 10.47 19.38 15.22
CA ALA A 49 10.95 19.68 13.87
C ALA A 49 10.84 21.18 13.54
N ASP A 50 9.74 21.84 13.94
CA ASP A 50 9.57 23.29 13.74
C ASP A 50 10.57 24.13 14.55
N VAL A 51 10.98 23.65 15.73
CA VAL A 51 12.03 24.30 16.54
C VAL A 51 13.39 24.29 15.84
N ASN A 52 13.68 23.22 15.10
CA ASN A 52 14.97 23.08 14.40
C ASN A 52 14.99 23.82 13.05
N ASP A 53 13.88 23.79 12.30
CA ASP A 53 13.83 24.19 10.89
C ASP A 53 12.92 25.39 10.62
N GLY A 54 12.25 25.94 11.64
CA GLY A 54 11.24 26.98 11.51
C GLY A 54 11.48 28.20 12.38
N VAL A 55 10.47 29.04 12.43
CA VAL A 55 10.40 30.21 13.34
C VAL A 55 9.39 29.90 14.44
N VAL A 56 9.83 29.95 15.70
CA VAL A 56 8.96 29.65 16.84
C VAL A 56 9.01 30.85 17.83
N VAL A 57 7.84 31.34 18.19
CA VAL A 57 7.65 32.37 19.22
C VAL A 57 6.80 31.84 20.35
N VAL A 58 7.11 32.29 21.57
CA VAL A 58 6.36 31.91 22.77
C VAL A 58 5.81 33.13 23.49
N ALA A 59 4.70 32.94 24.14
CA ALA A 59 4.14 33.88 25.11
C ALA A 59 4.50 33.41 26.53
N LEU A 60 5.25 34.23 27.25
CA LEU A 60 5.59 33.98 28.64
C LEU A 60 4.74 34.87 29.54
N ALA A 61 4.09 34.28 30.52
CA ALA A 61 3.38 34.98 31.56
C ALA A 61 3.67 34.33 32.91
N GLN A 62 3.98 35.15 33.92
CA GLN A 62 4.34 34.67 35.27
C GLN A 62 5.46 33.63 35.28
N GLY A 63 6.41 33.72 34.34
CA GLY A 63 7.55 32.83 34.23
C GLY A 63 7.24 31.47 33.56
N ALA A 64 6.02 31.27 33.06
CA ALA A 64 5.62 30.04 32.37
C ALA A 64 5.27 30.31 30.92
N VAL A 65 5.45 29.29 30.03
CA VAL A 65 4.97 29.30 28.64
C VAL A 65 3.47 29.12 28.64
N VAL A 66 2.75 30.14 28.17
CA VAL A 66 1.26 30.11 28.10
C VAL A 66 0.73 30.07 26.70
N GLY A 67 1.58 30.25 25.68
CA GLY A 67 1.23 30.13 24.28
C GLY A 67 2.46 29.97 23.41
N VAL A 68 2.25 29.36 22.24
CA VAL A 68 3.27 29.07 21.24
C VAL A 68 2.70 29.36 19.85
N ALA A 69 3.52 29.89 18.95
CA ALA A 69 3.19 29.95 17.51
C ALA A 69 4.44 29.57 16.71
N SER A 70 4.26 28.77 15.67
CA SER A 70 5.34 28.34 14.77
C SER A 70 4.97 28.52 13.30
N ALA A 71 5.99 28.72 12.46
CA ALA A 71 5.87 28.79 11.02
C ALA A 71 7.12 28.24 10.34
N ARG A 72 6.91 27.62 9.16
CA ARG A 72 7.98 27.22 8.24
C ARG A 72 8.10 28.21 7.09
N VAL A 73 9.34 28.53 6.74
CA VAL A 73 9.67 29.49 5.67
C VAL A 73 10.12 28.70 4.43
N SER A 74 9.56 29.08 3.27
CA SER A 74 9.96 28.57 1.97
C SER A 74 10.04 29.73 0.99
N GLY A 75 11.26 30.21 0.72
CA GLY A 75 11.50 31.41 -0.09
C GLY A 75 10.87 32.66 0.52
N ASP A 76 10.02 33.33 -0.22
CA ASP A 76 9.29 34.53 0.22
C ASP A 76 7.94 34.25 0.90
N ARG A 77 7.65 32.97 1.20
CA ARG A 77 6.41 32.51 1.81
C ARG A 77 6.65 31.80 3.13
N ALA A 78 5.68 31.91 4.01
CA ALA A 78 5.64 31.12 5.24
C ALA A 78 4.27 30.45 5.43
N TRP A 79 4.30 29.27 6.01
CA TRP A 79 3.11 28.57 6.47
C TRP A 79 3.13 28.53 8.01
N THR A 80 2.10 29.09 8.62
CA THR A 80 1.86 28.92 10.05
C THR A 80 1.51 27.45 10.29
N GLN A 81 2.37 26.76 11.04
CA GLN A 81 2.18 25.36 11.39
C GLN A 81 1.26 25.22 12.59
N MET A 82 1.37 26.16 13.53
CA MET A 82 0.76 26.04 14.83
C MET A 82 0.49 27.41 15.47
N VAL A 83 -0.65 27.53 16.16
CA VAL A 83 -0.89 28.57 17.19
C VAL A 83 -1.61 27.92 18.35
N ALA A 84 -0.92 27.74 19.46
CA ALA A 84 -1.43 27.10 20.66
C ALA A 84 -1.47 28.10 21.83
N LEU A 85 -2.54 28.10 22.60
CA LEU A 85 -2.71 28.98 23.77
C LEU A 85 -3.47 28.25 24.88
N SER A 86 -2.92 28.29 26.07
CA SER A 86 -3.54 27.76 27.29
C SER A 86 -4.97 28.31 27.47
N PRO A 87 -5.99 27.46 27.74
CA PRO A 87 -7.39 27.88 27.82
C PRO A 87 -7.62 29.05 28.81
N GLN A 88 -6.98 29.02 29.93
CA GLN A 88 -7.08 30.08 30.97
C GLN A 88 -6.55 31.44 30.52
N TRP A 89 -5.73 31.49 29.46
CA TRP A 89 -5.15 32.69 28.89
C TRP A 89 -5.81 33.16 27.60
N ARG A 90 -6.84 32.47 27.13
CA ARG A 90 -7.62 32.86 25.96
C ARG A 90 -8.41 34.13 26.18
N ARG A 91 -8.79 34.83 25.11
CA ARG A 91 -9.59 36.07 25.11
C ARG A 91 -8.89 37.26 25.84
N ARG A 92 -7.57 37.22 25.99
CA ARG A 92 -6.76 38.26 26.60
C ARG A 92 -5.85 38.99 25.62
N GLY A 93 -6.01 38.76 24.30
CA GLY A 93 -5.21 39.36 23.24
C GLY A 93 -3.87 38.67 22.96
N ILE A 94 -3.51 37.62 23.73
CA ILE A 94 -2.22 36.90 23.61
C ILE A 94 -2.10 36.20 22.24
N GLY A 95 -3.16 35.61 21.69
CA GLY A 95 -3.14 34.97 20.36
C GLY A 95 -2.77 35.97 19.25
N SER A 96 -3.37 37.16 19.27
CA SER A 96 -3.01 38.24 18.31
C SER A 96 -1.58 38.79 18.55
N ALA A 97 -1.09 38.77 19.79
CA ALA A 97 0.27 39.17 20.07
C ALA A 97 1.29 38.11 19.60
N LEU A 98 0.98 36.80 19.74
CA LEU A 98 1.79 35.72 19.18
C LEU A 98 1.86 35.82 17.66
N ALA A 99 0.71 35.98 16.98
CA ALA A 99 0.66 36.17 15.54
C ALA A 99 1.49 37.35 15.07
N ARG A 100 1.40 38.50 15.79
CA ARG A 100 2.24 39.66 15.52
C ARG A 100 3.73 39.37 15.70
N GLY A 101 4.10 38.73 16.81
CA GLY A 101 5.49 38.41 17.08
C GLY A 101 6.09 37.43 16.06
N LEU A 102 5.26 36.51 15.54
CA LEU A 102 5.63 35.62 14.44
C LEU A 102 5.80 36.41 13.12
N GLU A 103 4.85 37.28 12.77
CA GLU A 103 4.91 38.13 11.57
C GLU A 103 6.18 39.02 11.55
N GLU A 104 6.53 39.64 12.67
CA GLU A 104 7.71 40.49 12.79
C GLU A 104 8.98 39.69 12.44
N ARG A 105 9.11 38.47 12.93
CA ARG A 105 10.28 37.61 12.65
C ARG A 105 10.33 37.14 11.22
N LEU A 106 9.18 36.74 10.69
CA LEU A 106 9.05 36.32 9.30
C LEU A 106 9.36 37.46 8.31
N LEU A 107 8.99 38.69 8.66
CA LEU A 107 9.31 39.88 7.87
C LEU A 107 10.82 40.12 7.80
N HIS A 108 11.54 39.94 8.90
CA HIS A 108 13.01 40.06 8.93
C HIS A 108 13.72 38.98 8.11
N LEU A 109 13.06 37.85 7.85
CA LEU A 109 13.51 36.77 6.94
C LEU A 109 13.14 37.00 5.49
N GLY A 110 12.53 38.16 5.14
CA GLY A 110 12.13 38.48 3.77
C GLY A 110 10.82 37.83 3.32
N VAL A 111 10.04 37.26 4.22
CA VAL A 111 8.75 36.66 3.91
C VAL A 111 7.75 37.75 3.54
N ARG A 112 7.08 37.54 2.39
CA ARG A 112 6.07 38.48 1.85
C ARG A 112 4.66 37.92 1.96
N ARG A 113 4.51 36.63 2.16
CA ARG A 113 3.21 35.97 2.24
C ARG A 113 3.18 34.96 3.37
N ILE A 114 2.22 35.11 4.26
CA ILE A 114 1.96 34.16 5.34
C ILE A 114 0.62 33.47 5.05
N SER A 115 0.59 32.18 5.17
CA SER A 115 -0.61 31.35 5.03
C SER A 115 -0.82 30.57 6.32
N ALA A 116 -2.08 30.36 6.72
CA ALA A 116 -2.49 29.54 7.84
C ALA A 116 -3.64 28.65 7.39
N LEU A 117 -3.71 27.44 7.93
CA LEU A 117 -4.83 26.52 7.73
C LEU A 117 -5.57 26.40 9.07
N LEU A 118 -6.86 26.68 9.06
CA LEU A 118 -7.75 26.60 10.21
C LEU A 118 -9.10 26.08 9.77
N GLY A 119 -9.73 25.23 10.56
CA GLY A 119 -11.09 24.82 10.37
C GLY A 119 -12.08 25.99 10.62
N PRO A 120 -13.25 25.98 9.99
CA PRO A 120 -14.26 27.00 10.24
C PRO A 120 -14.67 27.05 11.70
N GLY A 121 -14.54 28.22 12.35
CA GLY A 121 -14.89 28.42 13.75
C GLY A 121 -13.84 27.96 14.76
N GLU A 122 -12.66 27.52 14.32
CA GLU A 122 -11.57 27.14 15.22
C GLU A 122 -11.05 28.31 16.06
N VAL A 123 -10.53 27.95 17.24
CA VAL A 123 -9.91 28.90 18.17
C VAL A 123 -8.66 29.49 17.51
N GLY A 124 -8.69 30.77 17.19
CA GLY A 124 -7.59 31.46 16.54
C GLY A 124 -8.00 32.20 15.26
N GLU A 125 -9.09 31.81 14.62
CA GLU A 125 -9.62 32.45 13.41
C GLU A 125 -9.75 33.96 13.60
N GLN A 126 -10.37 34.39 14.69
CA GLN A 126 -10.53 35.81 14.99
C GLN A 126 -9.19 36.55 15.20
N ALA A 127 -8.18 35.86 15.71
CA ALA A 127 -6.84 36.47 15.86
C ALA A 127 -6.19 36.72 14.52
N LEU A 128 -6.34 35.81 13.56
CA LEU A 128 -5.85 35.96 12.20
C LEU A 128 -6.60 37.07 11.43
N LEU A 129 -7.94 37.08 11.52
CA LEU A 129 -8.76 38.13 10.90
C LEU A 129 -8.38 39.52 11.43
N ASN A 130 -8.19 39.66 12.74
CA ASN A 130 -7.73 40.90 13.38
C ASN A 130 -6.34 41.34 12.93
N ARG A 131 -5.54 40.41 12.34
CA ARG A 131 -4.21 40.69 11.78
C ARG A 131 -4.22 40.87 10.27
N GLY A 132 -5.40 40.95 9.63
CA GLY A 132 -5.54 41.21 8.22
C GLY A 132 -5.43 39.97 7.32
N PHE A 133 -5.48 38.76 7.90
CA PHE A 133 -5.62 37.55 7.08
C PHE A 133 -7.00 37.53 6.42
N THR A 134 -7.03 37.17 5.16
CA THR A 134 -8.26 37.06 4.38
C THR A 134 -8.59 35.58 4.16
N PRO A 135 -9.76 35.10 4.61
CA PRO A 135 -10.15 33.71 4.38
C PRO A 135 -10.33 33.46 2.88
N LYS A 136 -9.84 32.31 2.41
CA LYS A 136 -10.07 31.82 1.06
C LYS A 136 -11.09 30.69 1.11
N THR A 137 -12.28 30.98 0.58
CA THR A 137 -13.35 29.97 0.44
C THR A 137 -13.16 29.14 -0.83
N GLY A 138 -13.64 27.90 -0.84
CA GLY A 138 -13.60 27.00 -2.00
C GLY A 138 -12.31 26.19 -2.16
N MET A 139 -11.42 26.19 -1.17
CA MET A 139 -10.30 25.25 -1.12
C MET A 139 -10.72 24.00 -0.34
N VAL A 140 -10.33 22.84 -0.87
CA VAL A 140 -10.48 21.52 -0.22
C VAL A 140 -9.08 21.04 0.15
N LEU A 141 -8.88 20.66 1.40
CA LEU A 141 -7.66 20.00 1.85
C LEU A 141 -7.77 18.52 1.50
N TYR A 142 -6.81 18.01 0.75
CA TYR A 142 -6.61 16.57 0.57
C TYR A 142 -5.43 16.16 1.41
N ASP A 143 -5.68 15.32 2.40
CA ASP A 143 -4.65 14.73 3.25
C ASP A 143 -4.51 13.24 2.96
N LYS A 144 -3.28 12.76 2.88
CA LYS A 144 -2.98 11.34 2.71
C LYS A 144 -1.86 10.95 3.67
N HIS A 145 -2.19 10.11 4.60
CA HIS A 145 -1.16 9.49 5.45
C HIS A 145 -0.38 8.46 4.63
N LEU A 146 0.93 8.59 4.63
CA LEU A 146 1.80 7.58 4.04
C LEU A 146 2.08 6.51 5.10
N SER A 147 1.79 5.26 4.77
CA SER A 147 1.76 4.15 5.72
C SER A 147 3.14 3.60 6.09
N PHE A 148 4.24 4.15 5.53
CA PHE A 148 5.57 3.58 5.69
C PHE A 148 6.56 4.58 6.27
N GLU A 149 7.34 4.14 7.24
CA GLU A 149 8.47 4.91 7.76
C GLU A 149 9.66 4.91 6.79
N PRO A 150 10.54 5.94 6.83
CA PRO A 150 11.74 5.99 5.97
C PRO A 150 12.69 4.77 6.11
N SER A 151 12.69 4.13 7.27
CA SER A 151 13.42 2.88 7.54
C SER A 151 12.84 1.70 6.77
N GLU A 152 11.51 1.60 6.71
CA GLU A 152 10.79 0.56 5.97
C GLU A 152 10.96 0.73 4.47
N VAL A 153 10.84 1.96 3.97
CA VAL A 153 11.06 2.27 2.54
C VAL A 153 12.43 1.78 2.07
N ARG A 154 13.48 1.99 2.87
CA ARG A 154 14.84 1.51 2.53
C ARG A 154 14.91 -0.03 2.43
N ILE A 155 14.22 -0.75 3.29
CA ILE A 155 14.16 -2.22 3.24
C ILE A 155 13.39 -2.67 1.99
N ILE A 156 12.24 -2.03 1.72
CA ILE A 156 11.42 -2.31 0.55
C ILE A 156 12.23 -2.10 -0.73
N ASP A 157 12.91 -0.96 -0.87
CA ASP A 157 13.74 -0.63 -2.03
C ASP A 157 14.92 -1.60 -2.21
N LYS A 158 15.61 -1.94 -1.11
CA LYS A 158 16.73 -2.90 -1.14
C LYS A 158 16.32 -4.24 -1.75
N TRP A 159 15.13 -4.72 -1.42
CA TRP A 159 14.62 -6.01 -1.89
C TRP A 159 13.74 -5.90 -3.16
N GLY A 160 13.71 -4.71 -3.80
CA GLY A 160 12.94 -4.48 -5.02
C GLY A 160 11.43 -4.57 -4.81
N GLY A 161 10.98 -4.19 -3.62
CA GLY A 161 9.58 -4.22 -3.26
C GLY A 161 8.77 -3.13 -3.97
N GLN A 162 7.48 -3.37 -4.09
CA GLN A 162 6.53 -2.49 -4.75
C GLN A 162 5.28 -2.32 -3.89
N ILE A 163 4.71 -1.12 -3.92
CA ILE A 163 3.38 -0.86 -3.38
C ILE A 163 2.43 -0.94 -4.57
N LEU A 164 1.51 -1.88 -4.54
CA LEU A 164 0.62 -2.20 -5.65
C LEU A 164 -0.75 -1.59 -5.42
N ASP A 165 -1.41 -1.18 -6.51
CA ASP A 165 -2.77 -0.65 -6.47
C ASP A 165 -3.79 -1.78 -6.21
N GLY A 166 -4.89 -1.44 -5.52
CA GLY A 166 -5.96 -2.38 -5.19
C GLY A 166 -6.70 -2.96 -6.40
N ASP A 167 -6.63 -2.30 -7.54
CA ASP A 167 -7.34 -2.65 -8.79
C ASP A 167 -6.82 -3.94 -9.45
N LEU A 168 -5.67 -4.45 -9.00
CA LEU A 168 -5.12 -5.73 -9.50
C LEU A 168 -6.04 -6.92 -9.21
N TRP A 169 -6.93 -6.81 -8.23
CA TRP A 169 -7.95 -7.83 -7.96
C TRP A 169 -8.91 -8.03 -9.13
N ASP A 170 -9.28 -6.93 -9.78
CA ASP A 170 -10.15 -6.96 -10.97
C ASP A 170 -9.39 -7.42 -12.22
N ALA A 171 -8.06 -7.26 -12.22
CA ALA A 171 -7.21 -7.76 -13.29
C ALA A 171 -7.16 -9.30 -13.36
N ALA A 172 -7.37 -10.00 -12.23
CA ALA A 172 -7.65 -11.44 -12.21
C ALA A 172 -9.10 -11.70 -12.65
N ALA A 173 -9.39 -11.45 -13.93
CA ALA A 173 -10.74 -11.52 -14.48
C ALA A 173 -11.31 -12.95 -14.35
N GLY A 174 -12.52 -13.08 -13.82
CA GLY A 174 -13.16 -14.38 -13.52
C GLY A 174 -12.48 -15.08 -12.33
N MET A 175 -12.49 -16.43 -12.35
CA MET A 175 -11.91 -17.27 -11.28
C MET A 175 -12.51 -16.97 -9.90
N GLU A 176 -13.82 -16.85 -9.84
CA GLU A 176 -14.54 -16.39 -8.64
C GLU A 176 -14.36 -17.35 -7.46
N ARG A 177 -14.25 -18.68 -7.70
CA ARG A 177 -13.97 -19.67 -6.66
C ARG A 177 -12.63 -19.36 -5.96
N GLU A 178 -11.58 -19.13 -6.74
CA GLU A 178 -10.24 -18.82 -6.23
C GLU A 178 -10.23 -17.48 -5.52
N LYS A 179 -10.94 -16.49 -6.07
CA LYS A 179 -11.11 -15.17 -5.43
C LYS A 179 -11.82 -15.26 -4.09
N ASP A 180 -12.94 -15.97 -4.03
CA ASP A 180 -13.71 -16.15 -2.80
C ASP A 180 -12.89 -16.88 -1.73
N LEU A 181 -12.12 -17.89 -2.11
CA LEU A 181 -11.23 -18.59 -1.19
C LEU A 181 -10.11 -17.68 -0.66
N ILE A 182 -9.47 -16.94 -1.55
CA ILE A 182 -8.38 -16.02 -1.19
C ILE A 182 -8.93 -14.88 -0.32
N ASP A 183 -10.05 -14.27 -0.70
CA ASP A 183 -10.64 -13.19 0.07
C ASP A 183 -11.07 -13.67 1.45
N GLY A 184 -11.86 -14.73 1.52
CA GLY A 184 -12.42 -15.23 2.78
C GLY A 184 -11.40 -15.89 3.71
N ARG A 185 -10.37 -16.54 3.19
CA ARG A 185 -9.39 -17.29 3.98
C ARG A 185 -8.08 -16.54 4.24
N ILE A 186 -7.74 -15.57 3.40
CA ILE A 186 -6.45 -14.87 3.48
C ILE A 186 -6.65 -13.38 3.73
N VAL A 187 -7.29 -12.67 2.78
CA VAL A 187 -7.36 -11.21 2.80
C VAL A 187 -8.21 -10.70 3.96
N ALA A 188 -9.43 -11.19 4.13
CA ALA A 188 -10.32 -10.72 5.17
C ALA A 188 -9.76 -10.96 6.59
N PRO A 189 -9.23 -12.15 6.94
CA PRO A 189 -8.62 -12.35 8.27
C PRO A 189 -7.36 -11.51 8.52
N LEU A 190 -6.58 -11.19 7.47
CA LEU A 190 -5.40 -10.34 7.59
C LEU A 190 -5.75 -8.85 7.66
N SER A 191 -6.85 -8.43 7.01
CA SER A 191 -7.33 -7.05 7.04
C SER A 191 -7.99 -6.69 8.39
N ASP A 192 -8.64 -7.65 9.05
CA ASP A 192 -9.25 -7.45 10.38
C ASP A 192 -8.83 -8.56 11.36
N PRO A 193 -7.57 -8.52 11.83
CA PRO A 193 -7.05 -9.51 12.77
C PRO A 193 -7.75 -9.46 14.14
N VAL A 194 -8.37 -8.33 14.50
CA VAL A 194 -9.11 -8.18 15.76
C VAL A 194 -10.39 -8.99 15.69
N LEU A 195 -11.16 -8.84 14.63
CA LEU A 195 -12.38 -9.62 14.40
C LEU A 195 -12.07 -11.12 14.27
N ALA A 196 -11.00 -11.48 13.54
CA ALA A 196 -10.55 -12.86 13.42
C ALA A 196 -10.26 -13.48 14.79
N ALA A 197 -9.57 -12.75 15.68
CA ALA A 197 -9.24 -13.22 17.02
C ALA A 197 -10.48 -13.43 17.91
N GLN A 198 -11.53 -12.62 17.75
CA GLN A 198 -12.78 -12.77 18.52
C GLN A 198 -13.48 -14.11 18.28
N VAL A 199 -13.34 -14.67 17.07
CA VAL A 199 -13.89 -15.99 16.72
C VAL A 199 -12.85 -17.12 16.82
N GLY A 200 -11.63 -16.82 17.32
CA GLY A 200 -10.54 -17.79 17.45
C GLY A 200 -9.85 -18.14 16.14
N LEU A 201 -10.10 -17.40 15.06
CA LEU A 201 -9.45 -17.58 13.78
C LEU A 201 -8.04 -16.98 13.81
N ARG A 202 -7.05 -17.76 13.38
CA ARG A 202 -5.68 -17.27 13.18
C ARG A 202 -5.50 -16.93 11.71
N PRO A 203 -5.20 -15.66 11.36
CA PRO A 203 -4.90 -15.31 9.99
C PRO A 203 -3.74 -16.16 9.45
N PRO A 204 -3.81 -16.64 8.19
CA PRO A 204 -2.72 -17.40 7.60
C PRO A 204 -1.51 -16.49 7.39
N ALA A 205 -0.32 -17.05 7.57
CA ALA A 205 0.93 -16.36 7.32
C ALA A 205 1.71 -16.96 6.13
N THR A 206 1.29 -18.12 5.64
CA THR A 206 2.00 -18.86 4.58
C THR A 206 1.01 -19.56 3.66
N VAL A 207 1.15 -19.30 2.37
CA VAL A 207 0.30 -19.83 1.30
C VAL A 207 1.18 -20.43 0.21
N LEU A 208 0.89 -21.66 -0.21
CA LEU A 208 1.47 -22.26 -1.40
C LEU A 208 0.40 -22.32 -2.49
N MET A 209 0.66 -21.69 -3.62
CA MET A 209 -0.18 -21.80 -4.82
C MET A 209 0.46 -22.78 -5.81
N PHE A 210 -0.32 -23.70 -6.34
CA PHE A 210 0.15 -24.64 -7.35
C PHE A 210 -0.82 -24.75 -8.53
N GLY A 211 -0.34 -25.22 -9.67
CA GLY A 211 -1.16 -25.44 -10.85
C GLY A 211 -0.41 -25.17 -12.13
N PRO A 212 -1.04 -25.39 -13.29
CA PRO A 212 -0.39 -25.24 -14.59
C PRO A 212 0.24 -23.86 -14.82
N PRO A 213 1.26 -23.74 -15.67
CA PRO A 213 1.86 -22.46 -16.00
C PRO A 213 0.86 -21.52 -16.68
N GLY A 214 0.96 -20.22 -16.41
CA GLY A 214 0.13 -19.19 -17.01
C GLY A 214 -1.28 -19.05 -16.42
N THR A 215 -1.63 -19.76 -15.35
CA THR A 215 -2.96 -19.68 -14.71
C THR A 215 -3.16 -18.45 -13.81
N GLY A 216 -2.14 -17.59 -13.63
CA GLY A 216 -2.26 -16.33 -12.90
C GLY A 216 -1.82 -16.37 -11.45
N LYS A 217 -1.04 -17.36 -11.00
CA LYS A 217 -0.54 -17.47 -9.61
C LYS A 217 0.16 -16.19 -9.13
N THR A 218 1.08 -15.64 -9.92
CA THR A 218 1.77 -14.38 -9.63
C THR A 218 0.81 -13.19 -9.59
N THR A 219 -0.21 -13.19 -10.47
CA THR A 219 -1.26 -12.15 -10.49
C THR A 219 -2.07 -12.18 -9.19
N PHE A 220 -2.44 -13.36 -8.71
CA PHE A 220 -3.15 -13.49 -7.43
C PHE A 220 -2.29 -13.05 -6.25
N ALA A 221 -0.99 -13.37 -6.23
CA ALA A 221 -0.08 -12.90 -5.19
C ALA A 221 0.01 -11.37 -5.14
N LYS A 222 0.13 -10.74 -6.31
CA LYS A 222 0.13 -9.27 -6.44
C LYS A 222 -1.22 -8.66 -6.05
N ALA A 223 -2.32 -9.29 -6.48
CA ALA A 223 -3.67 -8.84 -6.16
C ALA A 223 -3.96 -8.90 -4.64
N MET A 224 -3.49 -9.95 -3.95
CA MET A 224 -3.56 -10.02 -2.49
C MET A 224 -2.81 -8.86 -1.82
N ALA A 225 -1.59 -8.57 -2.26
CA ALA A 225 -0.78 -7.47 -1.72
C ALA A 225 -1.45 -6.11 -1.94
N GLY A 226 -1.95 -5.84 -3.15
CA GLY A 226 -2.69 -4.62 -3.46
C GLY A 226 -3.96 -4.46 -2.63
N ARG A 227 -4.74 -5.54 -2.43
CA ARG A 227 -5.96 -5.51 -1.63
C ARG A 227 -5.70 -5.33 -0.13
N LEU A 228 -4.59 -5.87 0.38
CA LEU A 228 -4.13 -5.65 1.75
C LEU A 228 -3.50 -4.26 1.94
N GLY A 229 -3.09 -3.59 0.86
CA GLY A 229 -2.29 -2.36 0.93
C GLY A 229 -0.88 -2.59 1.47
N TRP A 230 -0.35 -3.82 1.38
CA TRP A 230 0.94 -4.21 1.90
C TRP A 230 2.02 -4.18 0.81
N PRO A 231 3.28 -3.85 1.14
CA PRO A 231 4.38 -3.97 0.21
C PRO A 231 4.51 -5.40 -0.32
N PHE A 232 4.70 -5.51 -1.63
CA PHE A 232 4.95 -6.78 -2.32
C PHE A 232 6.42 -6.89 -2.66
N VAL A 233 7.08 -7.95 -2.18
CA VAL A 233 8.50 -8.23 -2.44
C VAL A 233 8.62 -9.59 -3.10
N GLU A 234 9.14 -9.63 -4.32
CA GLU A 234 9.39 -10.86 -5.07
C GLU A 234 10.84 -11.30 -4.90
N LEU A 235 11.02 -12.46 -4.28
CA LEU A 235 12.33 -13.09 -4.13
C LEU A 235 12.56 -14.06 -5.30
N LEU A 236 13.49 -13.70 -6.18
CA LEU A 236 13.80 -14.47 -7.38
C LEU A 236 14.92 -15.47 -7.12
N PRO A 237 14.71 -16.79 -7.36
CA PRO A 237 15.73 -17.82 -7.18
C PRO A 237 17.03 -17.52 -7.97
N SER A 238 16.88 -17.01 -9.19
CA SER A 238 18.01 -16.65 -10.07
C SER A 238 18.91 -15.57 -9.50
N LYS A 239 18.34 -14.57 -8.84
CA LYS A 239 19.11 -13.50 -8.16
C LYS A 239 19.83 -14.03 -6.92
N MET A 240 19.18 -14.90 -6.16
CA MET A 240 19.77 -15.52 -4.98
C MET A 240 20.98 -16.42 -5.34
N ALA A 241 20.95 -17.07 -6.51
CA ALA A 241 22.05 -17.92 -6.97
C ALA A 241 23.32 -17.14 -7.31
N SER A 242 23.20 -15.85 -7.63
CA SER A 242 24.32 -14.99 -8.04
C SER A 242 24.93 -14.18 -6.90
N SER A 243 24.45 -14.31 -5.66
CA SER A 243 24.96 -13.58 -4.50
C SER A 243 26.27 -14.18 -3.95
N ASP A 244 27.18 -13.33 -3.45
CA ASP A 244 28.47 -13.73 -2.90
C ASP A 244 28.34 -14.65 -1.68
N GLY A 245 27.24 -14.58 -0.94
CA GLY A 245 26.95 -15.41 0.23
C GLY A 245 26.24 -16.73 -0.08
N GLY A 246 25.84 -16.92 -1.33
CA GLY A 246 25.03 -18.06 -1.77
C GLY A 246 23.54 -17.95 -1.38
N PRO A 247 22.65 -18.75 -2.05
CA PRO A 247 21.21 -18.60 -1.96
C PRO A 247 20.64 -18.76 -0.55
N ALA A 248 21.20 -19.67 0.25
CA ALA A 248 20.71 -19.91 1.62
C ALA A 248 20.98 -18.72 2.56
N ASN A 249 22.12 -18.03 2.38
CA ASN A 249 22.46 -16.87 3.19
C ASN A 249 21.59 -15.65 2.80
N GLU A 250 21.40 -15.43 1.50
CA GLU A 250 20.57 -14.35 1.00
C GLU A 250 19.10 -14.53 1.43
N LEU A 251 18.59 -15.74 1.33
CA LEU A 251 17.26 -16.07 1.85
C LEU A 251 17.12 -15.75 3.34
N ARG A 252 18.16 -16.10 4.15
CA ARG A 252 18.18 -15.80 5.59
C ARG A 252 18.15 -14.30 5.85
N GLU A 253 18.94 -13.54 5.09
CA GLU A 253 18.99 -12.06 5.19
C GLU A 253 17.66 -11.43 4.78
N ALA A 254 17.07 -11.86 3.66
CA ALA A 254 15.77 -11.41 3.20
C ALA A 254 14.69 -11.60 4.28
N PHE A 255 14.55 -12.80 4.83
CA PHE A 255 13.56 -13.07 5.89
C PHE A 255 13.85 -12.29 7.19
N ALA A 256 15.12 -12.03 7.51
CA ALA A 256 15.48 -11.26 8.69
C ALA A 256 15.10 -9.78 8.55
N GLU A 257 15.41 -9.16 7.40
CA GLU A 257 15.14 -7.75 7.13
C GLU A 257 13.65 -7.50 6.82
N LEU A 258 13.04 -8.27 5.91
CA LEU A 258 11.62 -8.16 5.59
C LEU A 258 10.72 -8.46 6.80
N GLY A 259 11.23 -9.28 7.73
CA GLY A 259 10.57 -9.51 9.00
C GLY A 259 10.54 -8.29 9.94
N GLN A 260 11.29 -7.21 9.67
CA GLN A 260 11.28 -5.96 10.46
C GLN A 260 10.19 -5.00 10.01
N LEU A 261 9.68 -5.14 8.78
CA LEU A 261 8.55 -4.33 8.31
C LEU A 261 7.31 -4.62 9.15
N ASP A 262 6.43 -3.67 9.33
CA ASP A 262 5.15 -3.91 10.01
C ASP A 262 4.28 -4.84 9.18
N HIS A 263 4.21 -4.59 7.88
CA HIS A 263 3.43 -5.41 6.94
C HIS A 263 4.25 -5.73 5.69
N VAL A 264 4.14 -6.97 5.18
CA VAL A 264 4.76 -7.35 3.91
C VAL A 264 4.14 -8.63 3.33
N VAL A 265 3.98 -8.66 2.02
CA VAL A 265 3.75 -9.88 1.23
C VAL A 265 5.06 -10.25 0.56
N VAL A 266 5.63 -11.36 0.96
CA VAL A 266 6.83 -11.94 0.33
C VAL A 266 6.38 -13.00 -0.65
N PHE A 267 6.78 -12.88 -1.90
CA PHE A 267 6.43 -13.82 -2.97
C PHE A 267 7.68 -14.56 -3.46
N ILE A 268 7.55 -15.87 -3.62
CA ILE A 268 8.59 -16.72 -4.20
C ILE A 268 7.95 -17.52 -5.33
N ASP A 269 8.33 -17.22 -6.56
CA ASP A 269 7.92 -18.03 -7.72
C ASP A 269 8.88 -19.21 -7.93
N GLU A 270 8.46 -20.19 -8.73
CA GLU A 270 9.23 -21.40 -9.04
C GLU A 270 9.78 -22.06 -7.76
N PHE A 271 8.90 -22.19 -6.76
CA PHE A 271 9.28 -22.64 -5.42
C PHE A 271 9.87 -24.06 -5.42
N ASP A 272 9.53 -24.90 -6.40
CA ASP A 272 10.11 -26.23 -6.62
C ASP A 272 11.61 -26.19 -6.96
N GLU A 273 12.13 -25.08 -7.53
CA GLU A 273 13.57 -24.89 -7.74
C GLU A 273 14.33 -24.63 -6.42
N ILE A 274 13.67 -23.93 -5.48
CA ILE A 274 14.27 -23.61 -4.18
C ILE A 274 14.11 -24.76 -3.19
N ALA A 275 12.99 -25.46 -3.23
CA ALA A 275 12.64 -26.53 -2.30
C ALA A 275 12.46 -27.90 -2.97
N PRO A 276 13.38 -28.37 -3.82
CA PRO A 276 13.24 -29.64 -4.53
C PRO A 276 13.25 -30.81 -3.53
N ALA A 277 12.51 -31.87 -3.89
CA ALA A 277 12.56 -33.14 -3.16
C ALA A 277 13.99 -33.67 -3.06
N ARG A 278 14.40 -34.09 -1.89
CA ARG A 278 15.79 -34.46 -1.52
C ARG A 278 16.42 -35.53 -2.41
N THR A 279 15.61 -36.32 -3.10
CA THR A 279 16.07 -37.33 -4.03
C THR A 279 16.58 -36.79 -5.35
N LYS A 280 16.28 -35.50 -5.68
CA LYS A 280 16.57 -34.93 -6.99
C LYS A 280 17.83 -34.03 -7.06
N GLN A 281 18.26 -33.41 -5.94
CA GLN A 281 19.45 -32.54 -5.95
C GLN A 281 20.13 -32.40 -4.57
N PRO A 282 21.37 -32.90 -4.40
CA PRO A 282 22.13 -32.74 -3.14
C PRO A 282 22.46 -31.29 -2.78
N ALA A 283 22.63 -30.40 -3.76
CA ALA A 283 22.96 -28.99 -3.54
C ALA A 283 21.79 -28.19 -2.95
N GLY A 284 20.54 -28.60 -3.17
CA GLY A 284 19.35 -27.94 -2.63
C GLY A 284 19.12 -28.12 -1.12
N VAL A 285 19.81 -29.08 -0.50
CA VAL A 285 19.62 -29.40 0.93
C VAL A 285 19.89 -28.21 1.85
N SER A 286 20.83 -27.32 1.50
CA SER A 286 21.16 -26.14 2.31
C SER A 286 20.02 -25.11 2.29
N ILE A 287 19.42 -24.86 1.13
CA ILE A 287 18.33 -23.89 0.96
C ILE A 287 17.06 -24.41 1.63
N VAL A 288 16.71 -25.68 1.38
CA VAL A 288 15.56 -26.33 2.04
C VAL A 288 15.68 -26.27 3.56
N ASN A 289 16.86 -26.57 4.11
CA ASN A 289 17.09 -26.49 5.56
C ASN A 289 16.95 -25.04 6.08
N GLN A 290 17.37 -24.04 5.30
CA GLN A 290 17.18 -22.64 5.66
C GLN A 290 15.68 -22.26 5.65
N LEU A 291 14.93 -22.64 4.61
CA LEU A 291 13.48 -22.44 4.55
C LEU A 291 12.77 -23.07 5.76
N LEU A 292 13.12 -24.31 6.10
CA LEU A 292 12.56 -25.04 7.25
C LEU A 292 12.78 -24.32 8.59
N LYS A 293 13.79 -23.46 8.68
CA LYS A 293 14.07 -22.62 9.85
C LYS A 293 13.37 -21.26 9.75
N SER A 294 13.45 -20.61 8.57
CA SER A 294 12.98 -19.23 8.39
C SER A 294 11.45 -19.11 8.33
N ILE A 295 10.76 -20.06 7.69
CA ILE A 295 9.30 -20.03 7.57
C ILE A 295 8.59 -20.01 8.92
N PRO A 296 8.90 -20.91 9.90
CA PRO A 296 8.26 -20.87 11.20
C PRO A 296 8.49 -19.57 11.98
N ASP A 297 9.68 -18.97 11.85
CA ASP A 297 9.99 -17.70 12.53
C ASP A 297 9.28 -16.52 11.89
N PHE A 298 9.19 -16.49 10.57
CA PHE A 298 8.44 -15.48 9.83
C PHE A 298 6.93 -15.51 10.14
N ARG A 299 6.34 -16.72 10.17
CA ARG A 299 4.93 -16.95 10.53
C ARG A 299 4.52 -16.42 11.91
N ARG A 300 5.44 -16.40 12.88
CA ARG A 300 5.13 -15.94 14.25
C ARG A 300 4.96 -14.42 14.33
N ARG A 301 5.43 -13.68 13.34
CA ARG A 301 5.36 -12.22 13.31
C ARG A 301 4.04 -11.79 12.68
N PRO A 302 3.23 -10.95 13.33
CA PRO A 302 2.00 -10.44 12.73
C PRO A 302 2.32 -9.58 11.50
N GLY A 303 1.34 -9.40 10.62
CA GLY A 303 1.50 -8.56 9.44
C GLY A 303 2.42 -9.14 8.35
N LYS A 304 2.72 -10.44 8.37
CA LYS A 304 3.58 -11.10 7.40
C LYS A 304 2.80 -12.16 6.63
N LEU A 305 2.92 -12.12 5.31
CA LEU A 305 2.36 -13.13 4.42
C LEU A 305 3.45 -13.62 3.46
N LEU A 306 3.77 -14.92 3.54
CA LEU A 306 4.62 -15.58 2.56
C LEU A 306 3.72 -16.30 1.56
N VAL A 307 3.84 -15.97 0.29
CA VAL A 307 3.17 -16.64 -0.81
C VAL A 307 4.21 -17.30 -1.69
N CYS A 308 4.09 -18.61 -1.87
CA CYS A 308 4.94 -19.36 -2.79
C CYS A 308 4.12 -19.87 -3.96
N ALA A 309 4.69 -19.91 -5.15
CA ALA A 309 4.05 -20.47 -6.33
C ALA A 309 4.91 -21.57 -6.98
N THR A 310 4.26 -22.60 -7.50
CA THR A 310 4.92 -23.68 -8.24
C THR A 310 4.04 -24.19 -9.37
N ASN A 311 4.69 -24.67 -10.43
CA ASN A 311 4.02 -25.41 -11.48
C ASN A 311 4.05 -26.93 -11.23
N PHE A 312 4.85 -27.42 -10.26
CA PHE A 312 5.12 -28.81 -10.01
C PHE A 312 5.08 -29.11 -8.51
N VAL A 313 3.87 -29.18 -7.93
CA VAL A 313 3.71 -29.40 -6.49
C VAL A 313 4.34 -30.73 -6.00
N GLU A 314 4.32 -31.76 -6.82
CA GLU A 314 4.95 -33.06 -6.53
C GLU A 314 6.49 -33.00 -6.47
N ALA A 315 7.09 -31.96 -7.06
CA ALA A 315 8.53 -31.78 -7.06
C ALA A 315 9.06 -31.16 -5.76
N ILE A 316 8.18 -30.60 -4.92
CA ILE A 316 8.55 -29.97 -3.66
C ILE A 316 8.88 -31.01 -2.57
N ASP A 317 9.88 -30.72 -1.72
CA ASP A 317 10.17 -31.55 -0.53
C ASP A 317 8.93 -31.66 0.38
N PRO A 318 8.37 -32.85 0.60
CA PRO A 318 7.18 -33.02 1.43
C PRO A 318 7.34 -32.47 2.84
N ALA A 319 8.58 -32.36 3.34
CA ALA A 319 8.82 -31.76 4.64
C ALA A 319 8.41 -30.28 4.69
N VAL A 320 8.57 -29.54 3.61
CA VAL A 320 8.20 -28.13 3.54
C VAL A 320 6.67 -27.94 3.57
N MET A 321 5.93 -28.84 2.95
CA MET A 321 4.45 -28.77 2.85
C MET A 321 3.70 -29.23 4.11
N ARG A 322 4.41 -29.72 5.14
CA ARG A 322 3.78 -30.21 6.38
C ARG A 322 3.00 -29.10 7.11
N PRO A 323 1.88 -29.43 7.80
CA PRO A 323 1.20 -28.51 8.69
C PRO A 323 2.16 -27.83 9.66
N GLY A 324 1.96 -26.52 9.89
CA GLY A 324 2.87 -25.70 10.70
C GLY A 324 3.97 -25.00 9.90
N ARG A 325 4.03 -25.22 8.56
CA ARG A 325 4.88 -24.49 7.62
C ARG A 325 4.05 -23.74 6.60
N PHE A 326 3.27 -24.43 5.79
CA PHE A 326 2.24 -23.79 4.99
C PHE A 326 0.87 -23.94 5.68
N ASP A 327 0.17 -22.81 5.83
CA ASP A 327 -1.17 -22.77 6.42
C ASP A 327 -2.20 -23.20 5.39
N LEU A 328 -2.05 -22.71 4.16
CA LEU A 328 -2.92 -22.99 3.02
C LEU A 328 -2.10 -23.52 1.85
N VAL A 329 -2.67 -24.47 1.14
CA VAL A 329 -2.17 -24.99 -0.14
C VAL A 329 -3.32 -24.92 -1.12
N LEU A 330 -3.23 -24.01 -2.11
CA LEU A 330 -4.32 -23.63 -2.98
C LEU A 330 -4.01 -23.95 -4.43
N GLY A 331 -4.89 -24.70 -5.08
CA GLY A 331 -4.83 -24.97 -6.52
C GLY A 331 -5.35 -23.77 -7.32
N ILE A 332 -4.53 -23.25 -8.24
CA ILE A 332 -4.89 -22.22 -9.20
C ILE A 332 -4.96 -22.88 -10.58
N GLY A 333 -6.17 -23.24 -10.97
CA GLY A 333 -6.44 -24.00 -12.18
C GLY A 333 -6.52 -23.16 -13.45
N PRO A 334 -6.77 -23.83 -14.59
CA PRO A 334 -7.08 -23.15 -15.84
C PRO A 334 -8.37 -22.33 -15.70
N PRO A 335 -8.48 -21.18 -16.39
CA PRO A 335 -9.71 -20.39 -16.41
C PRO A 335 -10.90 -21.24 -16.85
N ASP A 336 -11.98 -21.17 -16.10
CA ASP A 336 -13.27 -21.75 -16.49
C ASP A 336 -13.95 -20.91 -17.59
N GLN A 337 -15.12 -21.36 -18.05
CA GLN A 337 -15.86 -20.67 -19.12
C GLN A 337 -16.24 -19.23 -18.71
N ALA A 338 -16.58 -18.98 -17.44
CA ALA A 338 -16.95 -17.65 -16.95
C ALA A 338 -15.71 -16.74 -16.90
N ALA A 339 -14.59 -17.27 -16.46
CA ALA A 339 -13.30 -16.56 -16.45
C ALA A 339 -12.85 -16.22 -17.89
N LEU A 340 -12.97 -17.13 -18.83
CA LEU A 340 -12.66 -16.87 -20.24
C LEU A 340 -13.54 -15.76 -20.83
N VAL A 341 -14.83 -15.72 -20.48
CA VAL A 341 -15.74 -14.63 -20.90
C VAL A 341 -15.24 -13.30 -20.33
N ALA A 342 -14.92 -13.25 -19.03
CA ALA A 342 -14.44 -12.02 -18.37
C ALA A 342 -13.07 -11.55 -18.93
N LEU A 343 -12.17 -12.48 -19.25
CA LEU A 343 -10.90 -12.17 -19.90
C LEU A 343 -11.10 -11.55 -21.29
N TRP A 344 -12.02 -12.12 -22.09
CA TRP A 344 -12.35 -11.57 -23.40
C TRP A 344 -13.10 -10.24 -23.29
N ASP A 345 -14.00 -10.04 -22.32
CA ASP A 345 -14.67 -8.76 -22.09
C ASP A 345 -13.62 -7.67 -21.82
N ARG A 346 -12.65 -7.95 -20.98
CA ARG A 346 -11.54 -7.03 -20.72
C ARG A 346 -10.73 -6.73 -21.98
N ALA A 347 -10.26 -7.75 -22.67
CA ALA A 347 -9.44 -7.57 -23.88
C ALA A 347 -10.17 -6.79 -24.98
N LEU A 348 -11.46 -7.04 -25.16
CA LEU A 348 -12.27 -6.35 -26.16
C LEU A 348 -12.67 -4.92 -25.74
N SER A 349 -12.72 -4.60 -24.45
CA SER A 349 -13.03 -3.25 -23.96
C SER A 349 -12.00 -2.22 -24.38
N GLU A 350 -10.78 -2.64 -24.63
CA GLU A 350 -9.65 -1.79 -25.09
C GLU A 350 -9.59 -1.63 -26.60
N MET A 351 -10.52 -2.27 -27.34
CA MET A 351 -10.51 -2.33 -28.82
C MET A 351 -11.78 -1.73 -29.41
N ALA A 352 -11.64 -1.14 -30.59
CA ALA A 352 -12.80 -0.82 -31.43
C ALA A 352 -13.32 -2.13 -32.05
N THR A 353 -14.46 -2.61 -31.58
CA THR A 353 -15.04 -3.88 -31.99
C THR A 353 -16.25 -3.71 -32.89
N GLY A 354 -16.35 -4.55 -33.94
CA GLY A 354 -17.47 -4.59 -34.87
C GLY A 354 -18.72 -5.21 -34.28
N LYS A 355 -19.82 -5.00 -34.99
CA LYS A 355 -21.11 -5.58 -34.61
C LYS A 355 -21.03 -7.11 -34.60
N GLY A 356 -21.47 -7.76 -33.50
CA GLY A 356 -21.53 -9.23 -33.37
C GLY A 356 -20.34 -9.88 -32.71
N VAL A 357 -19.31 -9.12 -32.32
CA VAL A 357 -18.21 -9.60 -31.48
C VAL A 357 -18.72 -9.71 -30.03
N LYS A 358 -18.91 -10.93 -29.55
CA LYS A 358 -19.43 -11.23 -28.21
C LYS A 358 -18.48 -12.18 -27.48
N SER A 359 -18.02 -11.79 -26.32
CA SER A 359 -17.07 -12.54 -25.49
C SER A 359 -17.56 -13.95 -25.17
N SER A 360 -18.87 -14.15 -24.93
CA SER A 360 -19.43 -15.46 -24.65
C SER A 360 -19.31 -16.44 -25.83
N VAL A 361 -19.45 -15.95 -27.08
CA VAL A 361 -19.29 -16.77 -28.30
C VAL A 361 -17.82 -17.11 -28.54
N ILE A 362 -16.96 -16.16 -28.28
CA ILE A 362 -15.51 -16.28 -28.42
C ILE A 362 -14.95 -17.26 -27.40
N ALA A 363 -15.28 -17.06 -26.13
CA ALA A 363 -14.80 -17.86 -25.01
C ALA A 363 -15.14 -19.36 -25.16
N ALA A 364 -16.28 -19.68 -25.78
CA ALA A 364 -16.67 -21.08 -26.04
C ALA A 364 -15.69 -21.84 -26.96
N LYS A 365 -14.83 -21.09 -27.70
CA LYS A 365 -13.81 -21.67 -28.59
C LYS A 365 -12.42 -21.72 -27.95
N CYS A 366 -12.26 -21.22 -26.73
CA CYS A 366 -10.97 -20.99 -26.07
C CYS A 366 -10.67 -22.02 -24.97
N SER A 367 -11.17 -23.25 -25.09
CA SER A 367 -10.87 -24.31 -24.12
C SER A 367 -9.35 -24.51 -23.97
N GLY A 368 -8.85 -24.49 -22.73
CA GLY A 368 -7.42 -24.61 -22.41
C GLY A 368 -6.59 -23.32 -22.60
N PHE A 369 -7.23 -22.21 -22.92
CA PHE A 369 -6.53 -20.93 -22.98
C PHE A 369 -6.22 -20.42 -21.58
N THR A 370 -5.02 -19.91 -21.41
CA THR A 370 -4.60 -19.10 -20.26
C THR A 370 -4.94 -17.63 -20.49
N PRO A 371 -4.89 -16.74 -19.45
CA PRO A 371 -4.95 -15.30 -19.65
C PRO A 371 -3.99 -14.79 -20.72
N GLY A 372 -2.74 -15.29 -20.74
CA GLY A 372 -1.74 -14.93 -21.74
C GLY A 372 -2.11 -15.38 -23.17
N ASP A 373 -2.78 -16.51 -23.33
CA ASP A 373 -3.27 -16.98 -24.65
C ASP A 373 -4.40 -16.08 -25.16
N VAL A 374 -5.29 -15.62 -24.26
CA VAL A 374 -6.35 -14.66 -24.60
C VAL A 374 -5.76 -13.33 -25.04
N ASP A 375 -4.81 -12.80 -24.29
CA ASP A 375 -4.14 -11.54 -24.63
C ASP A 375 -3.40 -11.66 -25.98
N LEU A 376 -2.72 -12.77 -26.23
CA LEU A 376 -2.04 -13.03 -27.50
C LEU A 376 -3.04 -13.12 -28.68
N ALA A 377 -4.15 -13.83 -28.50
CA ALA A 377 -5.16 -13.94 -29.53
C ALA A 377 -5.83 -12.58 -29.82
N ALA A 378 -6.12 -11.80 -28.79
CA ALA A 378 -6.67 -10.46 -28.90
C ALA A 378 -5.73 -9.51 -29.65
N GLN A 379 -4.43 -9.51 -29.34
CA GLN A 379 -3.43 -8.72 -30.06
C GLN A 379 -3.28 -9.14 -31.53
N ARG A 380 -3.38 -10.42 -31.84
CA ARG A 380 -3.40 -10.91 -33.22
C ARG A 380 -4.63 -10.43 -33.99
N ALA A 381 -5.81 -10.49 -33.38
CA ALA A 381 -7.04 -9.98 -33.99
C ALA A 381 -6.96 -8.46 -34.27
N ALA A 382 -6.40 -7.69 -33.32
CA ALA A 382 -6.15 -6.27 -33.51
C ALA A 382 -5.15 -5.98 -34.64
N ALA A 383 -4.09 -6.78 -34.77
CA ALA A 383 -3.11 -6.64 -35.84
C ALA A 383 -3.72 -6.91 -37.23
N GLU A 384 -4.57 -7.92 -37.38
CA GLU A 384 -5.29 -8.20 -38.64
C GLU A 384 -6.26 -7.07 -39.01
N ALA A 385 -7.02 -6.53 -38.03
CA ALA A 385 -7.89 -5.39 -38.23
C ALA A 385 -7.12 -4.13 -38.65
N PHE A 386 -5.96 -3.88 -38.01
CA PHE A 386 -5.08 -2.76 -38.39
C PHE A 386 -4.52 -2.92 -39.80
N ALA A 387 -4.03 -4.10 -40.16
CA ALA A 387 -3.49 -4.35 -41.50
C ALA A 387 -4.56 -4.14 -42.59
N ARG A 388 -5.78 -4.60 -42.34
CA ARG A 388 -6.93 -4.42 -43.24
C ARG A 388 -7.31 -2.93 -43.38
N ALA A 389 -7.38 -2.20 -42.25
CA ALA A 389 -7.69 -0.76 -42.27
C ALA A 389 -6.67 0.05 -43.05
N ARG A 390 -5.37 -0.28 -42.89
CA ARG A 390 -4.28 0.37 -43.61
C ARG A 390 -4.34 0.14 -45.14
N THR A 391 -4.82 -1.01 -45.56
CA THR A 391 -4.96 -1.33 -46.98
C THR A 391 -6.18 -0.68 -47.60
N ASN A 392 -7.31 -0.62 -46.86
CA ASN A 392 -8.60 -0.21 -47.39
C ASN A 392 -8.98 1.24 -47.05
N GLY A 393 -8.17 1.94 -46.23
CA GLY A 393 -8.42 3.33 -45.79
C GLY A 393 -9.64 3.50 -44.86
N HIS A 394 -10.13 2.42 -44.26
CA HIS A 394 -11.23 2.45 -43.29
C HIS A 394 -10.75 2.58 -41.85
N THR A 395 -11.64 3.00 -40.96
CA THR A 395 -11.38 3.00 -39.51
C THR A 395 -11.12 1.55 -39.05
N PRO A 396 -10.04 1.29 -38.29
CA PRO A 396 -9.75 -0.07 -37.78
C PRO A 396 -10.86 -0.51 -36.81
N GLU A 397 -11.44 -1.66 -37.11
CA GLU A 397 -12.49 -2.28 -36.29
C GLU A 397 -12.25 -3.79 -36.30
N VAL A 398 -12.16 -4.38 -35.11
CA VAL A 398 -11.94 -5.82 -34.93
C VAL A 398 -13.25 -6.58 -35.21
N SER A 399 -13.24 -7.41 -36.21
CA SER A 399 -14.40 -8.25 -36.59
C SER A 399 -14.38 -9.61 -35.86
N LEU A 400 -15.53 -10.30 -35.86
CA LEU A 400 -15.61 -11.65 -35.34
C LEU A 400 -14.71 -12.61 -36.12
N GLU A 401 -14.52 -12.39 -37.43
CA GLU A 401 -13.61 -13.16 -38.27
C GLU A 401 -12.16 -13.02 -37.84
N ASP A 402 -11.70 -11.79 -37.58
CA ASP A 402 -10.33 -11.52 -37.08
C ASP A 402 -10.06 -12.29 -35.79
N VAL A 403 -11.03 -12.24 -34.85
CA VAL A 403 -10.91 -12.95 -33.57
C VAL A 403 -10.91 -14.47 -33.78
N THR A 404 -11.79 -14.99 -34.63
CA THR A 404 -11.87 -16.44 -34.90
C THR A 404 -10.58 -16.98 -35.52
N VAL A 405 -10.03 -16.27 -36.51
CA VAL A 405 -8.75 -16.64 -37.14
C VAL A 405 -7.60 -16.54 -36.13
N ALA A 406 -7.60 -15.52 -35.28
CA ALA A 406 -6.59 -15.36 -34.25
C ALA A 406 -6.61 -16.50 -33.22
N ILE A 407 -7.80 -16.95 -32.80
CA ILE A 407 -7.97 -18.11 -31.90
C ILE A 407 -7.44 -19.38 -32.55
N GLU A 408 -7.82 -19.66 -33.81
CA GLU A 408 -7.38 -20.85 -34.54
C GLU A 408 -5.84 -20.89 -34.69
N ARG A 409 -5.20 -19.74 -34.81
CA ARG A 409 -3.74 -19.60 -34.88
C ARG A 409 -3.04 -19.58 -33.52
N THR A 410 -3.80 -19.53 -32.42
CA THR A 410 -3.24 -19.51 -31.07
C THR A 410 -3.36 -20.89 -30.46
N ARG A 411 -2.22 -21.53 -30.19
CA ARG A 411 -2.20 -22.83 -29.54
C ARG A 411 -2.55 -22.64 -28.06
N ALA A 412 -3.53 -23.40 -27.56
CA ALA A 412 -3.83 -23.44 -26.14
C ALA A 412 -2.61 -23.92 -25.33
N SER A 413 -2.27 -23.21 -24.29
CA SER A 413 -1.15 -23.53 -23.40
C SER A 413 -1.46 -24.72 -22.50
N ILE A 414 -2.72 -24.95 -22.16
CA ILE A 414 -3.16 -26.02 -21.27
C ILE A 414 -3.79 -27.15 -22.07
N THR A 415 -3.22 -28.34 -21.94
CA THR A 415 -3.74 -29.55 -22.58
C THR A 415 -4.74 -30.29 -21.69
N PRO A 416 -5.63 -31.16 -22.26
CA PRO A 416 -6.55 -31.96 -21.46
C PRO A 416 -5.83 -32.81 -20.40
N THR A 417 -4.66 -33.35 -20.72
CA THR A 417 -3.85 -34.15 -19.80
C THR A 417 -3.34 -33.30 -18.63
N MET A 418 -3.03 -32.01 -18.84
CA MET A 418 -2.66 -31.09 -17.74
C MET A 418 -3.84 -30.76 -16.83
N VAL A 419 -5.06 -30.70 -17.41
CA VAL A 419 -6.28 -30.48 -16.60
C VAL A 419 -6.56 -31.70 -15.72
N GLU A 420 -6.42 -32.92 -16.25
CA GLU A 420 -6.60 -34.17 -15.50
C GLU A 420 -5.53 -34.31 -14.39
N ALA A 421 -4.27 -34.01 -14.70
CA ALA A 421 -3.19 -34.02 -13.72
C ALA A 421 -3.43 -33.01 -12.60
N PHE A 422 -3.82 -31.79 -12.95
CA PHE A 422 -4.14 -30.75 -11.96
C PHE A 422 -5.32 -31.15 -11.06
N ALA A 423 -6.37 -31.79 -11.61
CA ALA A 423 -7.49 -32.26 -10.79
C ALA A 423 -7.03 -33.30 -9.75
N ALA A 424 -6.15 -34.22 -10.11
CA ALA A 424 -5.58 -35.22 -9.20
C ALA A 424 -4.66 -34.56 -8.16
N GLU A 425 -3.88 -33.53 -8.55
CA GLU A 425 -3.06 -32.75 -7.62
C GLU A 425 -3.93 -31.99 -6.61
N VAL A 426 -5.06 -31.40 -7.02
CA VAL A 426 -6.00 -30.72 -6.12
C VAL A 426 -6.54 -31.70 -5.09
N GLU A 427 -7.01 -32.89 -5.49
CA GLU A 427 -7.49 -33.92 -4.54
C GLU A 427 -6.40 -34.35 -3.54
N THR A 428 -5.13 -34.33 -3.95
CA THR A 428 -4.02 -34.82 -3.13
C THR A 428 -3.44 -33.75 -2.20
N PHE A 429 -3.29 -32.53 -2.69
CA PHE A 429 -2.48 -31.49 -2.04
C PHE A 429 -3.29 -30.27 -1.57
N GLU A 430 -4.47 -29.99 -2.11
CA GLU A 430 -5.23 -28.80 -1.71
C GLU A 430 -5.62 -28.90 -0.24
N ARG A 431 -5.38 -27.77 0.47
CA ARG A 431 -5.70 -27.62 1.90
C ARG A 431 -6.08 -26.16 2.15
N VAL A 432 -7.38 -25.88 2.29
CA VAL A 432 -8.00 -24.57 2.47
C VAL A 432 -8.83 -24.47 3.74
#